data_b61c63501ce70b6d4c98dd08e482f147
#
_entry.id   b61c63501ce70b6d4c98dd08e482f147
#
_cell.length_a   1.000
_cell.length_b   1.000
_cell.length_c   1.000
_cell.angle_alpha   90.00
_cell.angle_beta   90.00
_cell.angle_gamma   90.00
#
_symmetry.space_group_name_H-M   'P 1'
#
loop_
_entity.id
_entity.type
_entity.pdbx_description
1 polymer ?
#
loop_
_entity_poly.entity_id
_entity_poly.type
_entity_poly.pdbx_seq_one_letter_code
_entity_poly.pdbx_strand_id
1 'polypeptide(L)'
;MKQGVNPNDHKKVQRIDSRLEVEARLADARRHEAEDLTFREMFEAWLADGVSREDGNAELRRAFERDVLPAIGDKPVRLVDDSDLRAALRRVGRDRGAGRTAQRMLSELRQLYRWSLSRKPWRTLVADGSPAELVEARQVVNDDYEDGIRDRVLSDAEIRELHEIQVRLRSTYESLPAGHRYGGVRPMKRENELAIWIMLATLCRAGETMKAEWKDVDLQKAEWFLPAANTKTKVPMLVFLSPFALRQFEELHLLTGHTPWCFPARPSGRVREGAQPPDRHVHEKSASKQVGDRQVRFMSREGSLDHRKHDDSLVLANGERGVWTLHDLRRTGGTLMQAMGVPLDVIDRCQNHKLPGPKVRRHYLHHDYANEKRAAWNRLGQHLATILSAAATSKQVARKGRSRGARTTTATGQVLAGAE
;
A
#
# COMPACT_ATOMS: atom_id res chain seq x y z
N MET A 1 15.49 -56.18 70.92
CA MET A 1 15.27 -56.60 69.51
C MET A 1 15.74 -55.47 68.59
N LYS A 2 16.86 -55.66 67.93
CA LYS A 2 17.36 -54.70 66.89
C LYS A 2 16.56 -55.00 65.59
N GLN A 3 15.72 -54.11 65.18
CA GLN A 3 15.03 -54.19 63.90
C GLN A 3 16.10 -54.05 62.79
N GLY A 4 16.43 -55.16 62.14
CA GLY A 4 17.35 -55.20 61.01
C GLY A 4 16.66 -54.63 59.76
N VAL A 5 17.08 -53.44 59.36
CA VAL A 5 16.70 -52.87 58.07
C VAL A 5 17.30 -53.77 56.97
N ASN A 6 16.44 -54.28 56.08
CA ASN A 6 16.87 -55.14 54.99
C ASN A 6 17.84 -54.39 54.04
N PRO A 7 19.06 -54.89 53.80
CA PRO A 7 20.09 -54.23 52.97
C PRO A 7 19.59 -53.93 51.55
N ASN A 8 18.63 -54.67 51.03
CA ASN A 8 18.04 -54.46 49.72
C ASN A 8 17.09 -53.22 49.69
N ASP A 9 16.42 -52.94 50.81
CA ASP A 9 15.56 -51.79 50.92
C ASP A 9 16.39 -50.50 51.04
N HIS A 10 17.53 -50.59 51.77
CA HIS A 10 18.49 -49.49 51.86
C HIS A 10 19.08 -49.11 50.48
N LYS A 11 19.43 -50.13 49.64
CA LYS A 11 19.89 -49.90 48.26
C LYS A 11 18.79 -49.36 47.35
N LYS A 12 17.52 -49.72 47.51
CA LYS A 12 16.38 -49.18 46.81
C LYS A 12 16.16 -47.68 47.12
N VAL A 13 16.19 -47.33 48.40
CA VAL A 13 16.05 -45.97 48.89
C VAL A 13 17.18 -45.10 48.31
N GLN A 14 18.45 -45.54 48.46
CA GLN A 14 19.59 -44.82 47.86
C GLN A 14 19.47 -44.58 46.32
N ARG A 15 18.96 -45.59 45.60
CA ARG A 15 18.72 -45.41 44.15
C ARG A 15 17.60 -44.41 43.83
N ILE A 16 16.56 -44.37 44.66
CA ILE A 16 15.46 -43.39 44.52
C ILE A 16 15.97 -41.99 44.84
N ASP A 17 16.70 -41.84 45.95
CA ASP A 17 17.28 -40.54 46.32
C ASP A 17 18.28 -40.01 45.29
N SER A 18 19.18 -40.88 44.74
CA SER A 18 20.07 -40.48 43.66
C SER A 18 19.35 -40.08 42.40
N ARG A 19 18.20 -40.70 42.05
CA ARG A 19 17.37 -40.31 40.92
C ARG A 19 16.72 -38.96 41.14
N LEU A 20 16.16 -38.74 42.34
CA LEU A 20 15.55 -37.47 42.71
C LEU A 20 16.56 -36.32 42.72
N GLU A 21 17.78 -36.56 43.21
CA GLU A 21 18.88 -35.57 43.15
C GLU A 21 19.27 -35.23 41.69
N VAL A 22 19.37 -36.21 40.79
CA VAL A 22 19.68 -35.99 39.38
C VAL A 22 18.54 -35.24 38.70
N GLU A 23 17.30 -35.61 38.97
CA GLU A 23 16.14 -34.92 38.44
C GLU A 23 16.05 -33.46 38.94
N ALA A 24 16.35 -33.23 40.23
CA ALA A 24 16.41 -31.88 40.79
C ALA A 24 17.50 -31.03 40.13
N ARG A 25 18.73 -31.57 39.97
CA ARG A 25 19.81 -30.89 39.27
C ARG A 25 19.52 -30.58 37.81
N LEU A 26 18.85 -31.51 37.09
CA LEU A 26 18.42 -31.29 35.71
C LEU A 26 17.29 -30.23 35.65
N ALA A 27 16.40 -30.22 36.62
CA ALA A 27 15.34 -29.21 36.71
C ALA A 27 15.95 -27.83 36.99
N ASP A 28 16.94 -27.73 37.89
CA ASP A 28 17.63 -26.46 38.18
C ASP A 28 18.47 -25.98 36.99
N ALA A 29 19.20 -26.87 36.30
CA ALA A 29 19.93 -26.52 35.07
C ALA A 29 18.99 -25.99 33.98
N ARG A 30 17.86 -26.68 33.74
CA ARG A 30 16.82 -26.19 32.80
C ARG A 30 16.20 -24.88 33.23
N ARG A 31 16.08 -24.63 34.54
CA ARG A 31 15.58 -23.36 35.05
C ARG A 31 16.58 -22.24 34.79
N HIS A 32 17.86 -22.45 35.02
CA HIS A 32 18.94 -21.50 34.75
C HIS A 32 19.04 -21.21 33.23
N GLU A 33 19.06 -22.24 32.38
CA GLU A 33 19.01 -22.06 30.93
C GLU A 33 17.79 -21.25 30.47
N ALA A 34 16.64 -21.51 31.07
CA ALA A 34 15.43 -20.77 30.74
C ALA A 34 15.48 -19.31 31.26
N GLU A 35 16.10 -19.04 32.39
CA GLU A 35 16.23 -17.70 32.95
C GLU A 35 17.09 -16.76 32.08
N ASP A 36 17.99 -17.30 31.27
CA ASP A 36 18.88 -16.56 30.39
C ASP A 36 18.34 -16.37 28.96
N LEU A 37 17.13 -16.94 28.63
CA LEU A 37 16.54 -16.76 27.32
C LEU A 37 16.26 -15.28 27.02
N THR A 38 16.74 -14.84 25.85
CA THR A 38 16.70 -13.45 25.41
C THR A 38 15.39 -13.08 24.74
N PHE A 39 15.12 -11.78 24.64
CA PHE A 39 13.98 -11.27 23.87
C PHE A 39 14.08 -11.66 22.39
N ARG A 40 15.28 -11.72 21.81
CA ARG A 40 15.52 -12.18 20.44
C ARG A 40 15.08 -13.62 20.24
N GLU A 41 15.40 -14.51 21.14
CA GLU A 41 14.99 -15.91 21.06
C GLU A 41 13.47 -16.06 21.19
N MET A 42 12.84 -15.25 22.05
CA MET A 42 11.37 -15.19 22.14
C MET A 42 10.75 -14.70 20.83
N PHE A 43 11.32 -13.68 20.20
CA PHE A 43 10.88 -13.15 18.93
C PHE A 43 11.01 -14.17 17.79
N GLU A 44 12.16 -14.88 17.72
CA GLU A 44 12.37 -15.92 16.70
C GLU A 44 11.38 -17.09 16.88
N ALA A 45 11.14 -17.52 18.11
CA ALA A 45 10.15 -18.55 18.41
C ALA A 45 8.73 -18.11 18.02
N TRP A 46 8.39 -16.84 18.25
CA TRP A 46 7.09 -16.29 17.82
C TRP A 46 6.96 -16.23 16.31
N LEU A 47 8.01 -15.85 15.57
CA LEU A 47 8.01 -15.86 14.11
C LEU A 47 7.82 -17.26 13.53
N ALA A 48 8.36 -18.28 14.21
CA ALA A 48 8.27 -19.66 13.77
C ALA A 48 6.90 -20.29 14.00
N ASP A 49 6.23 -19.98 15.11
CA ASP A 49 5.04 -20.70 15.59
C ASP A 49 3.84 -19.78 15.88
N GLY A 50 4.07 -18.50 16.16
CA GLY A 50 3.03 -17.61 16.69
C GLY A 50 2.37 -16.69 15.67
N VAL A 51 2.99 -16.44 14.53
CA VAL A 51 2.51 -15.47 13.53
C VAL A 51 2.82 -15.95 12.11
N SER A 52 1.82 -15.77 11.24
CA SER A 52 1.98 -16.06 9.81
C SER A 52 1.44 -14.89 8.98
N ARG A 53 2.29 -14.29 8.17
CA ARG A 53 1.97 -13.21 7.24
C ARG A 53 2.14 -13.69 5.80
N GLU A 54 1.47 -13.04 4.85
CA GLU A 54 1.53 -13.40 3.42
C GLU A 54 2.96 -13.29 2.82
N ASP A 55 3.81 -12.45 3.40
CA ASP A 55 5.21 -12.25 3.00
C ASP A 55 6.21 -13.17 3.75
N GLY A 56 5.72 -14.20 4.43
CA GLY A 56 6.54 -15.08 5.26
C GLY A 56 7.17 -14.36 6.46
N ASN A 57 6.50 -13.36 7.00
CA ASN A 57 6.95 -12.51 8.11
C ASN A 57 8.14 -11.58 7.78
N ALA A 58 8.52 -11.41 6.52
CA ALA A 58 9.72 -10.64 6.13
C ALA A 58 9.66 -9.17 6.55
N GLU A 59 8.52 -8.50 6.40
CA GLU A 59 8.33 -7.11 6.83
C GLU A 59 8.38 -6.97 8.36
N LEU A 60 7.75 -7.90 9.06
CA LEU A 60 7.74 -7.93 10.53
C LEU A 60 9.16 -8.13 11.08
N ARG A 61 9.90 -9.11 10.55
CA ARG A 61 11.29 -9.36 10.89
C ARG A 61 12.15 -8.11 10.69
N ARG A 62 12.13 -7.53 9.50
CA ARG A 62 12.88 -6.33 9.17
C ARG A 62 12.57 -5.15 10.09
N ALA A 63 11.30 -4.98 10.47
CA ALA A 63 10.89 -3.91 11.38
C ALA A 63 11.46 -4.11 12.78
N PHE A 64 11.42 -5.34 13.32
CA PHE A 64 11.96 -5.65 14.63
C PHE A 64 13.49 -5.58 14.65
N GLU A 65 14.17 -6.12 13.64
CA GLU A 65 15.62 -6.04 13.48
C GLU A 65 16.15 -4.60 13.43
N ARG A 66 15.39 -3.70 12.81
CA ARG A 66 15.78 -2.29 12.72
C ARG A 66 15.46 -1.51 13.99
N ASP A 67 14.32 -1.73 14.61
CA ASP A 67 13.74 -0.77 15.54
C ASP A 67 13.61 -1.30 16.99
N VAL A 68 13.57 -2.61 17.22
CA VAL A 68 13.35 -3.21 18.55
C VAL A 68 14.57 -4.01 19.03
N LEU A 69 15.02 -4.97 18.22
CA LEU A 69 16.09 -5.89 18.61
C LEU A 69 17.43 -5.20 18.93
N PRO A 70 17.83 -4.07 18.30
CA PRO A 70 19.04 -3.36 18.71
C PRO A 70 18.97 -2.79 20.13
N ALA A 71 17.78 -2.59 20.67
CA ALA A 71 17.60 -2.02 22.01
C ALA A 71 17.46 -3.08 23.11
N ILE A 72 16.72 -4.15 22.81
CA ILE A 72 16.31 -5.12 23.83
C ILE A 72 16.54 -6.58 23.41
N GLY A 73 17.04 -6.82 22.19
CA GLY A 73 17.16 -8.17 21.64
C GLY A 73 17.95 -9.13 22.50
N ASP A 74 19.08 -8.65 23.04
CA ASP A 74 20.01 -9.46 23.83
C ASP A 74 19.73 -9.41 25.34
N LYS A 75 18.65 -8.69 25.75
CA LYS A 75 18.21 -8.61 27.14
C LYS A 75 17.44 -9.88 27.51
N PRO A 76 17.69 -10.50 28.67
CA PRO A 76 16.87 -11.61 29.15
C PRO A 76 15.39 -11.24 29.24
N VAL A 77 14.48 -12.10 28.75
CA VAL A 77 13.03 -11.82 28.68
C VAL A 77 12.47 -11.36 30.03
N ARG A 78 12.90 -12.00 31.13
CA ARG A 78 12.46 -11.70 32.49
C ARG A 78 12.82 -10.28 32.97
N LEU A 79 13.80 -9.63 32.33
CA LEU A 79 14.28 -8.30 32.69
C LEU A 79 13.74 -7.20 31.76
N VAL A 80 13.02 -7.56 30.69
CA VAL A 80 12.40 -6.58 29.78
C VAL A 80 11.15 -6.03 30.42
N ASP A 81 11.15 -4.74 30.70
CA ASP A 81 10.03 -4.01 31.28
C ASP A 81 9.35 -3.03 30.31
N ASP A 82 8.30 -2.34 30.77
CA ASP A 82 7.56 -1.35 29.97
C ASP A 82 8.41 -0.13 29.63
N SER A 83 9.42 0.21 30.45
CA SER A 83 10.30 1.33 30.17
C SER A 83 11.23 1.06 29.01
N ASP A 84 11.72 -0.18 28.89
CA ASP A 84 12.53 -0.64 27.75
C ASP A 84 11.74 -0.56 26.45
N LEU A 85 10.51 -1.10 26.45
CA LEU A 85 9.63 -1.07 25.29
C LEU A 85 9.26 0.36 24.90
N ARG A 86 8.97 1.20 25.88
CA ARG A 86 8.67 2.62 25.68
C ARG A 86 9.86 3.35 25.08
N ALA A 87 11.07 3.11 25.59
CA ALA A 87 12.29 3.72 25.05
C ALA A 87 12.56 3.31 23.60
N ALA A 88 12.45 1.99 23.29
CA ALA A 88 12.61 1.50 21.92
C ALA A 88 11.59 2.13 20.95
N LEU A 89 10.31 2.20 21.36
CA LEU A 89 9.24 2.74 20.52
C LEU A 89 9.32 4.26 20.37
N ARG A 90 9.79 5.01 21.39
CA ARG A 90 9.99 6.47 21.30
C ARG A 90 11.01 6.85 20.26
N ARG A 91 12.08 6.08 20.08
CA ARG A 91 13.05 6.31 18.99
C ARG A 91 12.37 6.28 17.63
N VAL A 92 11.36 5.42 17.46
CA VAL A 92 10.59 5.32 16.22
C VAL A 92 9.59 6.45 16.10
N GLY A 93 8.78 6.67 17.13
CA GLY A 93 7.67 7.59 17.12
C GLY A 93 8.07 9.05 17.22
N ARG A 94 8.97 9.39 18.18
CA ARG A 94 9.39 10.75 18.47
C ARG A 94 10.64 11.15 17.68
N ASP A 95 11.75 10.42 17.80
CA ASP A 95 13.02 10.86 17.22
C ASP A 95 13.00 10.79 15.69
N ARG A 96 12.35 9.76 15.13
CA ARG A 96 12.20 9.58 13.68
C ARG A 96 10.89 10.17 13.11
N GLY A 97 9.99 10.67 13.95
CA GLY A 97 8.68 11.21 13.54
C GLY A 97 7.74 10.16 12.90
N ALA A 98 7.94 8.87 13.17
CA ALA A 98 7.20 7.77 12.57
C ALA A 98 6.13 7.19 13.52
N GLY A 99 5.25 8.06 14.06
CA GLY A 99 4.28 7.71 15.11
C GLY A 99 3.39 6.52 14.76
N ARG A 100 2.85 6.46 13.54
CA ARG A 100 2.05 5.32 13.09
C ARG A 100 2.83 4.00 13.07
N THR A 101 4.13 4.04 12.75
CA THR A 101 4.99 2.86 12.80
C THR A 101 5.19 2.41 14.24
N ALA A 102 5.42 3.34 15.17
CA ALA A 102 5.58 3.04 16.60
C ALA A 102 4.31 2.40 17.19
N GLN A 103 3.13 2.93 16.87
CA GLN A 103 1.86 2.35 17.31
C GLN A 103 1.63 0.94 16.74
N ARG A 104 1.97 0.72 15.46
CA ARG A 104 1.90 -0.61 14.85
C ARG A 104 2.85 -1.57 15.55
N MET A 105 4.09 -1.16 15.85
CA MET A 105 5.07 -1.99 16.56
C MET A 105 4.60 -2.31 17.97
N LEU A 106 3.97 -1.37 18.68
CA LEU A 106 3.35 -1.64 19.98
C LEU A 106 2.27 -2.73 19.87
N SER A 107 1.44 -2.67 18.83
CA SER A 107 0.44 -3.71 18.56
C SER A 107 1.07 -5.08 18.28
N GLU A 108 2.17 -5.14 17.54
CA GLU A 108 2.91 -6.39 17.27
C GLU A 108 3.58 -6.93 18.56
N LEU A 109 4.16 -6.07 19.40
CA LEU A 109 4.71 -6.43 20.71
C LEU A 109 3.62 -7.02 21.63
N ARG A 110 2.43 -6.42 21.68
CA ARG A 110 1.30 -6.97 22.42
C ARG A 110 0.89 -8.36 21.92
N GLN A 111 0.92 -8.59 20.61
CA GLN A 111 0.64 -9.92 20.04
C GLN A 111 1.72 -10.94 20.45
N LEU A 112 3.01 -10.57 20.40
CA LEU A 112 4.12 -11.41 20.81
C LEU A 112 4.01 -11.82 22.28
N TYR A 113 3.79 -10.86 23.17
CA TYR A 113 3.63 -11.16 24.60
C TYR A 113 2.35 -11.98 24.89
N ARG A 114 1.25 -11.72 24.20
CA ARG A 114 0.04 -12.55 24.34
C ARG A 114 0.28 -13.99 23.91
N TRP A 115 1.05 -14.21 22.88
CA TRP A 115 1.47 -15.53 22.44
C TRP A 115 2.39 -16.18 23.49
N SER A 116 3.34 -15.46 24.07
CA SER A 116 4.31 -15.97 25.06
C SER A 116 3.61 -16.42 26.36
N LEU A 117 2.61 -15.69 26.82
CA LEU A 117 1.84 -16.00 28.04
C LEU A 117 1.14 -17.37 28.00
N SER A 118 0.91 -17.93 26.83
CA SER A 118 0.26 -19.24 26.68
C SER A 118 1.24 -20.41 26.47
N ARG A 119 2.56 -20.17 26.44
CA ARG A 119 3.58 -21.17 26.03
C ARG A 119 4.77 -21.22 26.96
N LYS A 120 5.20 -22.41 27.31
CA LYS A 120 6.48 -22.63 27.99
C LYS A 120 7.64 -22.61 26.97
N PRO A 121 8.82 -22.12 27.31
CA PRO A 121 9.22 -21.60 28.65
C PRO A 121 8.75 -20.14 28.89
N TRP A 122 8.30 -19.41 27.88
CA TRP A 122 8.06 -17.98 27.88
C TRP A 122 7.12 -17.51 29.00
N ARG A 123 6.00 -18.23 29.23
CA ARG A 123 5.03 -17.83 30.26
C ARG A 123 5.62 -17.78 31.68
N THR A 124 6.70 -18.54 31.95
CA THR A 124 7.37 -18.51 33.25
C THR A 124 8.33 -17.35 33.39
N LEU A 125 8.81 -16.82 32.25
CA LEU A 125 9.70 -15.66 32.17
C LEU A 125 8.94 -14.32 32.16
N VAL A 126 7.66 -14.35 31.84
CA VAL A 126 6.75 -13.19 31.80
C VAL A 126 5.68 -13.35 32.90
N ALA A 127 6.11 -13.78 34.09
CA ALA A 127 5.21 -14.14 35.21
C ALA A 127 4.36 -12.95 35.69
N ASP A 128 4.92 -11.73 35.62
CA ASP A 128 4.25 -10.49 36.05
C ASP A 128 3.29 -9.91 34.98
N GLY A 129 3.09 -10.64 33.87
CA GLY A 129 2.26 -10.21 32.76
C GLY A 129 3.01 -9.53 31.63
N SER A 130 2.28 -9.01 30.65
CA SER A 130 2.85 -8.39 29.46
C SER A 130 3.27 -6.94 29.73
N PRO A 131 4.57 -6.59 29.70
CA PRO A 131 5.00 -5.19 29.82
C PRO A 131 4.49 -4.32 28.65
N ALA A 132 4.15 -4.91 27.49
CA ALA A 132 3.60 -4.18 26.36
C ALA A 132 2.17 -3.66 26.59
N GLU A 133 1.39 -4.26 27.50
CA GLU A 133 0.07 -3.75 27.87
C GLU A 133 0.15 -2.50 28.77
N LEU A 134 1.28 -2.29 29.47
CA LEU A 134 1.53 -1.11 30.30
C LEU A 134 1.98 0.12 29.49
N VAL A 135 2.32 -0.07 28.21
CA VAL A 135 2.71 1.03 27.31
C VAL A 135 1.47 1.57 26.58
N GLU A 136 1.17 2.84 26.79
CA GLU A 136 0.12 3.53 26.06
C GLU A 136 0.62 4.10 24.73
N ALA A 137 -0.23 4.06 23.68
CA ALA A 137 0.14 4.56 22.35
C ALA A 137 0.59 6.04 22.36
N ARG A 138 -0.06 6.90 23.17
CA ARG A 138 0.30 8.32 23.34
C ARG A 138 1.71 8.53 23.92
N GLN A 139 2.23 7.58 24.68
CA GLN A 139 3.54 7.70 25.31
C GLN A 139 4.70 7.51 24.33
N VAL A 140 4.45 6.90 23.16
CA VAL A 140 5.47 6.55 22.16
C VAL A 140 5.45 7.43 20.93
N VAL A 141 4.53 8.40 20.85
CA VAL A 141 4.42 9.39 19.78
C VAL A 141 4.68 10.81 20.31
N ASN A 142 4.85 11.78 19.43
CA ASN A 142 4.90 13.19 19.80
C ASN A 142 3.54 13.66 20.32
N ASP A 143 3.55 14.70 21.16
CA ASP A 143 2.32 15.20 21.79
C ASP A 143 1.37 15.86 20.77
N ASP A 144 1.90 16.34 19.64
CA ASP A 144 1.19 16.87 18.49
C ASP A 144 0.83 15.81 17.43
N TYR A 145 1.15 14.52 17.69
CA TYR A 145 0.85 13.45 16.76
C TYR A 145 -0.65 13.17 16.70
N GLU A 146 -1.24 13.49 15.58
CA GLU A 146 -2.58 13.04 15.24
C GLU A 146 -2.50 11.81 14.31
N ASP A 147 -3.26 10.77 14.63
CA ASP A 147 -3.40 9.62 13.73
C ASP A 147 -4.31 10.03 12.56
N GLY A 148 -3.73 10.86 11.71
CA GLY A 148 -4.43 11.51 10.61
C GLY A 148 -5.00 10.47 9.65
N ILE A 149 -6.33 10.35 9.63
CA ILE A 149 -7.03 9.67 8.55
C ILE A 149 -6.84 10.55 7.32
N ARG A 150 -6.10 10.04 6.34
CA ARG A 150 -5.91 10.75 5.10
C ARG A 150 -7.26 10.90 4.39
N ASP A 151 -7.67 12.13 4.13
CA ASP A 151 -8.96 12.50 3.53
C ASP A 151 -8.84 13.08 2.11
N ARG A 152 -7.65 13.07 1.53
CA ARG A 152 -7.32 13.64 0.21
C ARG A 152 -8.23 13.08 -0.88
N VAL A 153 -9.00 13.96 -1.52
CA VAL A 153 -9.86 13.73 -2.69
C VAL A 153 -9.45 14.71 -3.77
N LEU A 154 -9.29 14.27 -5.00
CA LEU A 154 -9.00 15.14 -6.14
C LEU A 154 -10.29 15.84 -6.59
N SER A 155 -10.21 17.16 -6.80
CA SER A 155 -11.31 17.93 -7.43
C SER A 155 -11.36 17.69 -8.94
N ASP A 156 -12.49 18.05 -9.55
CA ASP A 156 -12.64 17.98 -11.01
C ASP A 156 -11.57 18.80 -11.75
N ALA A 157 -11.13 19.92 -11.16
CA ALA A 157 -10.06 20.74 -11.69
C ALA A 157 -8.72 19.99 -11.67
N GLU A 158 -8.40 19.31 -10.55
CA GLU A 158 -7.17 18.51 -10.44
C GLU A 158 -7.18 17.26 -11.33
N ILE A 159 -8.34 16.62 -11.50
CA ILE A 159 -8.49 15.50 -12.45
C ILE A 159 -8.20 15.98 -13.89
N ARG A 160 -8.71 17.15 -14.25
CA ARG A 160 -8.44 17.78 -15.54
C ARG A 160 -6.98 18.16 -15.70
N GLU A 161 -6.38 18.80 -14.69
CA GLU A 161 -4.98 19.17 -14.66
C GLU A 161 -4.06 17.94 -14.83
N LEU A 162 -4.35 16.85 -14.11
CA LEU A 162 -3.60 15.59 -14.24
C LEU A 162 -3.61 15.08 -15.69
N HIS A 163 -4.77 15.07 -16.32
CA HIS A 163 -4.89 14.68 -17.73
C HIS A 163 -4.08 15.61 -18.65
N GLU A 164 -4.19 16.92 -18.46
CA GLU A 164 -3.46 17.90 -19.27
C GLU A 164 -1.94 17.78 -19.11
N ILE A 165 -1.47 17.53 -17.90
CA ILE A 165 -0.05 17.25 -17.64
C ILE A 165 0.41 16.02 -18.41
N GLN A 166 -0.32 14.91 -18.33
CA GLN A 166 0.02 13.67 -19.01
C GLN A 166 0.06 13.86 -20.53
N VAL A 167 -0.96 14.48 -21.12
CA VAL A 167 -1.02 14.76 -22.55
C VAL A 167 0.13 15.67 -22.97
N ARG A 168 0.39 16.77 -22.24
CA ARG A 168 1.46 17.72 -22.54
C ARG A 168 2.83 17.06 -22.50
N LEU A 169 3.15 16.34 -21.43
CA LEU A 169 4.45 15.69 -21.28
C LEU A 169 4.71 14.66 -22.40
N ARG A 170 3.68 13.89 -22.76
CA ARG A 170 3.77 12.92 -23.83
C ARG A 170 3.98 13.59 -25.19
N SER A 171 3.14 14.55 -25.55
CA SER A 171 3.25 15.26 -26.84
C SER A 171 4.58 16.01 -26.96
N THR A 172 5.05 16.65 -25.88
CA THR A 172 6.37 17.31 -25.87
C THR A 172 7.50 16.32 -26.10
N TYR A 173 7.48 15.17 -25.42
CA TYR A 173 8.50 14.14 -25.59
C TYR A 173 8.49 13.50 -26.99
N GLU A 174 7.31 13.24 -27.53
CA GLU A 174 7.13 12.66 -28.86
C GLU A 174 7.58 13.62 -29.98
N SER A 175 7.41 14.94 -29.79
CA SER A 175 7.84 15.97 -30.75
C SER A 175 9.36 16.17 -30.79
N LEU A 176 10.11 15.67 -29.79
CA LEU A 176 11.56 15.75 -29.79
C LEU A 176 12.16 14.83 -30.87
N PRO A 177 13.17 15.30 -31.64
CA PRO A 177 13.94 14.44 -32.56
C PRO A 177 14.50 13.22 -31.79
N ALA A 178 14.59 12.07 -32.44
CA ALA A 178 14.99 10.82 -31.81
C ALA A 178 16.32 10.92 -31.03
N GLY A 179 17.31 11.64 -31.53
CA GLY A 179 18.60 11.86 -30.87
C GLY A 179 18.55 12.78 -29.65
N HIS A 180 17.53 13.62 -29.51
CA HIS A 180 17.37 14.57 -28.40
C HIS A 180 16.45 14.04 -27.28
N ARG A 181 15.77 12.93 -27.49
CA ARG A 181 14.86 12.32 -26.48
C ARG A 181 15.59 11.86 -25.21
N TYR A 182 16.89 11.62 -25.30
CA TYR A 182 17.68 11.18 -24.15
C TYR A 182 17.77 12.24 -23.04
N GLY A 183 17.91 13.52 -23.41
CA GLY A 183 17.96 14.66 -22.49
C GLY A 183 16.60 15.24 -22.11
N GLY A 184 15.52 14.82 -22.79
CA GLY A 184 14.17 15.33 -22.52
C GLY A 184 13.54 14.78 -21.24
N VAL A 185 12.59 15.55 -20.66
CA VAL A 185 11.76 15.08 -19.57
C VAL A 185 10.94 13.88 -20.04
N ARG A 186 11.22 12.72 -19.49
CA ARG A 186 10.55 11.49 -19.88
C ARG A 186 9.16 11.42 -19.19
N PRO A 187 8.06 11.34 -19.97
CA PRO A 187 6.72 11.19 -19.41
C PRO A 187 6.61 9.89 -18.61
N MET A 188 5.54 9.78 -17.82
CA MET A 188 5.15 8.50 -17.23
C MET A 188 4.91 7.49 -18.36
N LYS A 189 5.19 6.22 -18.11
CA LYS A 189 4.85 5.17 -19.07
C LYS A 189 3.36 5.13 -19.32
N ARG A 190 2.97 4.92 -20.58
CA ARG A 190 1.56 4.93 -20.96
C ARG A 190 0.73 3.93 -20.17
N GLU A 191 1.27 2.73 -19.89
CA GLU A 191 0.62 1.71 -19.07
C GLU A 191 0.30 2.23 -17.66
N ASN A 192 1.18 3.03 -17.05
CA ASN A 192 0.94 3.61 -15.74
C ASN A 192 -0.04 4.80 -15.77
N GLU A 193 -0.04 5.58 -16.86
CA GLU A 193 -1.08 6.60 -17.06
C GLU A 193 -2.47 5.94 -17.16
N LEU A 194 -2.58 4.87 -17.96
CA LEU A 194 -3.81 4.11 -18.10
C LEU A 194 -4.24 3.46 -16.78
N ALA A 195 -3.28 2.95 -16.00
CA ALA A 195 -3.54 2.41 -14.66
C ALA A 195 -4.18 3.45 -13.72
N ILE A 196 -3.73 4.71 -13.76
CA ILE A 196 -4.32 5.81 -12.97
C ILE A 196 -5.81 5.98 -13.33
N TRP A 197 -6.13 6.01 -14.63
CA TRP A 197 -7.51 6.19 -15.09
C TRP A 197 -8.38 4.96 -14.82
N ILE A 198 -7.83 3.76 -14.98
CA ILE A 198 -8.51 2.51 -14.62
C ILE A 198 -8.85 2.50 -13.13
N MET A 199 -7.88 2.81 -12.25
CA MET A 199 -8.11 2.84 -10.81
C MET A 199 -9.15 3.89 -10.40
N LEU A 200 -9.11 5.08 -10.99
CA LEU A 200 -10.10 6.13 -10.71
C LEU A 200 -11.51 5.70 -11.15
N ALA A 201 -11.64 5.09 -12.34
CA ALA A 201 -12.91 4.72 -12.94
C ALA A 201 -13.52 3.42 -12.38
N THR A 202 -12.70 2.51 -11.82
CA THR A 202 -13.16 1.21 -11.31
C THR A 202 -13.16 1.12 -9.79
N LEU A 203 -12.52 2.05 -9.09
CA LEU A 203 -12.30 2.05 -7.65
C LEU A 203 -11.46 0.85 -7.16
N CYS A 204 -10.74 0.15 -8.04
CA CYS A 204 -9.88 -0.97 -7.68
C CYS A 204 -8.61 -0.49 -6.97
N ARG A 205 -8.04 -1.34 -6.11
CA ARG A 205 -6.77 -1.05 -5.43
C ARG A 205 -5.60 -1.20 -6.39
N ALA A 206 -4.51 -0.48 -6.13
CA ALA A 206 -3.31 -0.57 -6.95
C ALA A 206 -2.79 -2.02 -7.10
N GLY A 207 -2.78 -2.81 -6.02
CA GLY A 207 -2.39 -4.22 -6.07
C GLY A 207 -3.34 -5.07 -6.92
N GLU A 208 -4.64 -4.83 -6.82
CA GLU A 208 -5.66 -5.52 -7.66
C GLU A 208 -5.45 -5.19 -9.14
N THR A 209 -5.20 -3.91 -9.45
CA THR A 209 -4.98 -3.44 -10.83
C THR A 209 -3.66 -3.98 -11.41
N MET A 210 -2.57 -3.90 -10.67
CA MET A 210 -1.24 -4.33 -11.17
C MET A 210 -1.15 -5.85 -11.41
N LYS A 211 -1.99 -6.65 -10.75
CA LYS A 211 -2.08 -8.12 -10.91
C LYS A 211 -3.10 -8.56 -11.95
N ALA A 212 -3.73 -7.64 -12.67
CA ALA A 212 -4.74 -7.98 -13.67
C ALA A 212 -4.15 -8.82 -14.80
N GLU A 213 -4.86 -9.91 -15.16
CA GLU A 213 -4.56 -10.76 -16.28
C GLU A 213 -5.58 -10.54 -17.40
N TRP A 214 -5.14 -10.64 -18.67
CA TRP A 214 -6.03 -10.46 -19.82
C TRP A 214 -7.11 -11.53 -19.92
N LYS A 215 -6.86 -12.74 -19.43
CA LYS A 215 -7.89 -13.81 -19.37
C LYS A 215 -9.10 -13.45 -18.51
N ASP A 216 -8.92 -12.51 -17.57
CA ASP A 216 -9.96 -12.06 -16.64
C ASP A 216 -10.69 -10.79 -17.14
N VAL A 217 -10.31 -10.23 -18.30
CA VAL A 217 -10.88 -9.02 -18.89
C VAL A 217 -11.62 -9.36 -20.19
N ASP A 218 -12.94 -9.24 -20.15
CA ASP A 218 -13.79 -9.40 -21.34
C ASP A 218 -14.12 -8.00 -21.90
N LEU A 219 -13.39 -7.59 -22.95
CA LEU A 219 -13.58 -6.29 -23.60
C LEU A 219 -14.92 -6.20 -24.33
N GLN A 220 -15.49 -7.33 -24.81
CA GLN A 220 -16.75 -7.34 -25.53
C GLN A 220 -17.94 -7.15 -24.58
N LYS A 221 -17.90 -7.83 -23.41
CA LYS A 221 -18.92 -7.66 -22.36
C LYS A 221 -18.70 -6.43 -21.50
N ALA A 222 -17.54 -5.77 -21.64
CA ALA A 222 -17.11 -4.67 -20.78
C ALA A 222 -17.08 -5.12 -19.30
N GLU A 223 -16.43 -6.23 -19.00
CA GLU A 223 -16.35 -6.85 -17.68
C GLU A 223 -14.92 -7.21 -17.33
N TRP A 224 -14.57 -7.00 -16.05
CA TRP A 224 -13.28 -7.41 -15.51
C TRP A 224 -13.51 -8.21 -14.22
N PHE A 225 -13.13 -9.48 -14.23
CA PHE A 225 -13.19 -10.36 -13.08
C PHE A 225 -11.93 -10.25 -12.22
N LEU A 226 -12.11 -10.04 -10.92
CA LEU A 226 -11.03 -10.04 -9.93
C LEU A 226 -11.08 -11.33 -9.12
N PRO A 227 -10.16 -12.27 -9.33
CA PRO A 227 -10.09 -13.50 -8.54
C PRO A 227 -9.89 -13.23 -7.06
N ALA A 228 -10.41 -14.08 -6.19
CA ALA A 228 -10.26 -13.96 -4.72
C ALA A 228 -8.80 -13.82 -4.28
N ALA A 229 -7.87 -14.54 -4.95
CA ALA A 229 -6.44 -14.48 -4.67
C ALA A 229 -5.85 -13.07 -4.85
N ASN A 230 -6.40 -12.28 -5.79
CA ASN A 230 -5.92 -10.93 -6.10
C ASN A 230 -6.58 -9.84 -5.26
N THR A 231 -7.63 -10.16 -4.48
CA THR A 231 -8.34 -9.18 -3.65
C THR A 231 -7.86 -9.22 -2.20
N LYS A 232 -7.77 -8.04 -1.57
CA LYS A 232 -7.43 -7.93 -0.15
C LYS A 232 -8.46 -8.61 0.77
N THR A 233 -9.71 -8.66 0.35
CA THR A 233 -10.82 -9.25 1.14
C THR A 233 -10.91 -10.77 0.99
N LYS A 234 -10.17 -11.36 0.04
CA LYS A 234 -10.27 -12.77 -0.40
C LYS A 234 -11.68 -13.12 -0.90
N VAL A 235 -12.42 -12.12 -1.39
CA VAL A 235 -13.74 -12.28 -2.02
C VAL A 235 -13.60 -11.86 -3.48
N PRO A 236 -13.97 -12.70 -4.47
CA PRO A 236 -13.90 -12.35 -5.87
C PRO A 236 -14.88 -11.20 -6.17
N MET A 237 -14.60 -10.41 -7.20
CA MET A 237 -15.45 -9.30 -7.60
C MET A 237 -15.52 -9.20 -9.12
N LEU A 238 -16.72 -8.97 -9.65
CA LEU A 238 -16.92 -8.58 -11.04
C LEU A 238 -17.07 -7.06 -11.11
N VAL A 239 -16.21 -6.41 -11.89
CA VAL A 239 -16.22 -4.98 -12.21
C VAL A 239 -16.88 -4.79 -13.57
N PHE A 240 -17.90 -3.96 -13.65
CA PHE A 240 -18.52 -3.56 -14.90
C PHE A 240 -17.82 -2.30 -15.43
N LEU A 241 -17.18 -2.43 -16.59
CA LEU A 241 -16.42 -1.34 -17.19
C LEU A 241 -17.37 -0.35 -17.86
N SER A 242 -17.39 0.88 -17.36
CA SER A 242 -18.04 1.97 -18.07
C SER A 242 -17.36 2.21 -19.42
N PRO A 243 -18.00 2.88 -20.39
CA PRO A 243 -17.37 3.23 -21.67
C PRO A 243 -16.05 4.00 -21.50
N PHE A 244 -15.91 4.78 -20.42
CA PHE A 244 -14.65 5.45 -20.08
C PHE A 244 -13.57 4.47 -19.67
N ALA A 245 -13.89 3.55 -18.76
CA ALA A 245 -12.94 2.54 -18.26
C ALA A 245 -12.56 1.55 -19.37
N LEU A 246 -13.54 1.12 -20.18
CA LEU A 246 -13.33 0.21 -21.31
C LEU A 246 -12.28 0.77 -22.29
N ARG A 247 -12.40 2.04 -22.70
CA ARG A 247 -11.40 2.67 -23.57
C ARG A 247 -9.99 2.63 -23.00
N GLN A 248 -9.83 2.73 -21.66
CA GLN A 248 -8.50 2.61 -21.05
C GLN A 248 -7.95 1.18 -21.17
N PHE A 249 -8.80 0.18 -21.00
CA PHE A 249 -8.41 -1.22 -21.18
C PHE A 249 -8.15 -1.55 -22.66
N GLU A 250 -8.94 -1.04 -23.59
CA GLU A 250 -8.70 -1.21 -25.03
C GLU A 250 -7.34 -0.64 -25.44
N GLU A 251 -7.01 0.58 -25.01
CA GLU A 251 -5.71 1.18 -25.28
C GLU A 251 -4.57 0.39 -24.60
N LEU A 252 -4.78 -0.08 -23.38
CA LEU A 252 -3.82 -0.93 -22.68
C LEU A 252 -3.59 -2.27 -23.40
N HIS A 253 -4.65 -2.84 -23.97
CA HIS A 253 -4.56 -4.08 -24.74
C HIS A 253 -3.71 -3.94 -25.99
N LEU A 254 -3.75 -2.80 -26.68
CA LEU A 254 -2.85 -2.52 -27.80
C LEU A 254 -1.38 -2.53 -27.38
N LEU A 255 -1.07 -2.19 -26.13
CA LEU A 255 0.30 -2.12 -25.60
C LEU A 255 0.79 -3.46 -25.05
N THR A 256 -0.09 -4.22 -24.39
CA THR A 256 0.31 -5.39 -23.58
C THR A 256 -0.49 -6.67 -23.85
N GLY A 257 -1.46 -6.63 -24.78
CA GLY A 257 -2.33 -7.78 -25.11
C GLY A 257 -1.59 -9.00 -25.66
N HIS A 258 -0.32 -8.84 -26.05
CA HIS A 258 0.56 -9.93 -26.47
C HIS A 258 1.20 -10.67 -25.28
N THR A 259 0.91 -10.29 -24.05
CA THR A 259 1.37 -10.91 -22.80
C THR A 259 0.15 -11.41 -21.99
N PRO A 260 0.30 -12.35 -21.06
CA PRO A 260 -0.79 -12.75 -20.16
C PRO A 260 -1.29 -11.64 -19.24
N TRP A 261 -0.43 -10.64 -18.96
CA TRP A 261 -0.63 -9.61 -17.95
C TRP A 261 -1.06 -8.27 -18.55
N CYS A 262 -2.06 -7.63 -17.96
CA CYS A 262 -2.39 -6.24 -18.30
C CYS A 262 -1.22 -5.29 -18.01
N PHE A 263 -0.46 -5.57 -16.95
CA PHE A 263 0.71 -4.80 -16.53
C PHE A 263 1.93 -5.72 -16.36
N PRO A 264 2.57 -6.13 -17.44
CA PRO A 264 3.69 -7.08 -17.39
C PRO A 264 4.94 -6.45 -16.75
N ALA A 265 5.71 -7.29 -16.03
CA ALA A 265 7.03 -6.90 -15.58
C ALA A 265 7.97 -6.74 -16.76
N ARG A 266 8.95 -5.83 -16.63
CA ARG A 266 10.02 -5.73 -17.61
C ARG A 266 11.13 -6.72 -17.31
N PRO A 267 11.83 -7.21 -18.32
CA PRO A 267 13.06 -7.95 -18.11
C PRO A 267 14.06 -7.09 -17.32
N SER A 268 14.73 -7.69 -16.35
CA SER A 268 15.82 -7.05 -15.62
C SER A 268 17.08 -7.10 -16.47
N GLY A 269 17.67 -5.92 -16.76
CA GLY A 269 18.92 -5.81 -17.53
C GLY A 269 18.75 -5.70 -19.03
N ARG A 270 19.86 -5.84 -19.77
CA ARG A 270 19.88 -5.82 -21.24
C ARG A 270 19.18 -7.08 -21.74
N VAL A 271 18.05 -6.91 -22.41
CA VAL A 271 17.30 -8.02 -23.02
C VAL A 271 18.20 -8.62 -24.12
N ARG A 272 18.54 -9.90 -24.00
CA ARG A 272 19.15 -10.63 -25.12
C ARG A 272 18.11 -10.80 -26.20
N GLU A 273 18.53 -10.65 -27.44
CA GLU A 273 17.66 -10.90 -28.61
C GLU A 273 17.06 -12.31 -28.50
N GLY A 274 15.74 -12.43 -28.60
CA GLY A 274 15.03 -13.71 -28.42
C GLY A 274 14.65 -14.07 -26.97
N ALA A 275 14.99 -13.26 -25.95
CA ALA A 275 14.57 -13.54 -24.58
C ALA A 275 13.07 -13.30 -24.42
N GLN A 276 12.36 -14.31 -23.92
CA GLN A 276 10.96 -14.19 -23.57
C GLN A 276 10.78 -13.17 -22.43
N PRO A 277 9.76 -12.29 -22.50
CA PRO A 277 9.43 -11.41 -21.37
C PRO A 277 9.13 -12.25 -20.13
N PRO A 278 9.46 -11.76 -18.94
CA PRO A 278 9.18 -12.51 -17.70
C PRO A 278 7.67 -12.72 -17.56
N ASP A 279 7.25 -13.97 -17.37
CA ASP A 279 5.84 -14.35 -17.13
C ASP A 279 5.43 -13.95 -15.70
N ARG A 280 5.40 -12.67 -15.46
CA ARG A 280 4.93 -12.09 -14.18
C ARG A 280 4.44 -10.66 -14.39
N HIS A 281 3.53 -10.25 -13.54
CA HIS A 281 3.07 -8.86 -13.46
C HIS A 281 4.15 -7.92 -12.89
N VAL A 282 4.00 -6.63 -13.14
CA VAL A 282 4.82 -5.58 -12.52
C VAL A 282 4.61 -5.58 -11.00
N HIS A 283 5.64 -5.18 -10.25
CA HIS A 283 5.52 -5.07 -8.81
C HIS A 283 4.40 -4.09 -8.40
N GLU A 284 3.55 -4.46 -7.45
CA GLU A 284 2.35 -3.71 -7.03
C GLU A 284 2.62 -2.25 -6.67
N LYS A 285 3.80 -1.95 -6.11
CA LYS A 285 4.21 -0.58 -5.72
C LYS A 285 4.79 0.24 -6.89
N SER A 286 4.92 -0.33 -8.10
CA SER A 286 5.60 0.33 -9.22
C SER A 286 4.90 1.62 -9.64
N ALA A 287 3.59 1.58 -9.84
CA ALA A 287 2.82 2.76 -10.22
C ALA A 287 2.81 3.82 -9.10
N SER A 288 2.63 3.40 -7.83
CA SER A 288 2.69 4.30 -6.66
C SER A 288 4.05 4.98 -6.55
N LYS A 289 5.14 4.24 -6.81
CA LYS A 289 6.49 4.79 -6.81
C LYS A 289 6.67 5.84 -7.90
N GLN A 290 6.17 5.59 -9.11
CA GLN A 290 6.26 6.56 -10.20
C GLN A 290 5.45 7.84 -9.96
N VAL A 291 4.29 7.72 -9.31
CA VAL A 291 3.49 8.89 -8.90
C VAL A 291 4.22 9.69 -7.82
N GLY A 292 4.78 9.01 -6.82
CA GLY A 292 5.57 9.66 -5.76
C GLY A 292 6.83 10.34 -6.30
N ASP A 293 7.59 9.69 -7.19
CA ASP A 293 8.81 10.25 -7.80
C ASP A 293 8.56 11.53 -8.62
N ARG A 294 7.29 11.83 -8.94
CA ARG A 294 6.87 13.05 -9.65
C ARG A 294 6.18 14.08 -8.75
N GLN A 295 6.35 13.95 -7.44
CA GLN A 295 5.86 14.87 -6.41
C GLN A 295 6.93 15.05 -5.33
N VAL A 296 8.17 15.31 -5.74
CA VAL A 296 9.36 15.26 -4.88
C VAL A 296 9.32 16.27 -3.77
N ARG A 297 8.75 17.46 -3.98
CA ARG A 297 8.62 18.50 -2.94
C ARG A 297 7.89 18.02 -1.67
N PHE A 298 7.13 16.93 -1.75
CA PHE A 298 6.44 16.33 -0.60
C PHE A 298 7.17 15.15 -0.01
N MET A 299 8.38 14.82 -0.50
CA MET A 299 9.16 13.69 0.01
C MET A 299 10.19 14.18 1.03
N SER A 300 10.08 13.66 2.25
CA SER A 300 11.04 13.91 3.34
C SER A 300 12.25 12.97 3.35
N ARG A 301 12.52 12.24 2.26
CA ARG A 301 13.53 11.19 2.24
C ARG A 301 14.80 11.66 1.53
N GLU A 302 15.76 12.16 2.29
CA GLU A 302 17.13 12.33 1.81
C GLU A 302 17.74 10.99 1.38
N GLY A 303 18.49 10.96 0.27
CA GLY A 303 19.23 9.78 -0.22
C GLY A 303 18.42 8.66 -0.89
N SER A 304 17.08 8.69 -0.83
CA SER A 304 16.26 7.62 -1.46
C SER A 304 16.02 7.83 -2.95
N LEU A 305 16.41 8.99 -3.49
CA LEU A 305 16.17 9.40 -4.88
C LEU A 305 17.42 9.28 -5.75
N ASP A 306 18.59 9.00 -5.15
CA ASP A 306 19.83 8.76 -5.87
C ASP A 306 19.62 7.66 -6.91
N HIS A 307 20.09 7.90 -8.10
CA HIS A 307 19.92 7.00 -9.26
C HIS A 307 18.49 6.85 -9.82
N ARG A 308 17.51 7.66 -9.37
CA ARG A 308 16.14 7.66 -9.88
C ARG A 308 15.78 8.99 -10.52
N LYS A 309 15.11 8.94 -11.67
CA LYS A 309 14.50 10.15 -12.25
C LYS A 309 13.31 10.59 -11.39
N HIS A 310 13.35 11.81 -10.93
CA HIS A 310 12.34 12.40 -10.08
C HIS A 310 12.13 13.88 -10.47
N ASP A 311 10.91 14.37 -10.25
CA ASP A 311 10.51 15.74 -10.54
C ASP A 311 9.22 16.10 -9.79
N ASP A 312 8.68 17.27 -10.05
CA ASP A 312 7.39 17.74 -9.52
C ASP A 312 6.28 17.80 -10.57
N SER A 313 6.43 17.03 -11.65
CA SER A 313 5.51 17.09 -12.80
C SER A 313 4.08 16.65 -12.51
N LEU A 314 3.83 15.90 -11.44
CA LEU A 314 2.50 15.48 -10.99
C LEU A 314 2.03 16.18 -9.71
N VAL A 315 2.64 17.29 -9.34
CA VAL A 315 2.10 18.18 -8.30
C VAL A 315 0.89 18.88 -8.88
N LEU A 316 -0.28 18.70 -8.26
CA LEU A 316 -1.55 19.27 -8.69
C LEU A 316 -1.89 20.51 -7.86
N ALA A 317 -2.67 21.46 -8.42
CA ALA A 317 -3.10 22.69 -7.77
C ALA A 317 -1.93 23.43 -7.10
N ASN A 318 -0.78 23.56 -7.77
CA ASN A 318 0.47 24.15 -7.24
C ASN A 318 0.96 23.57 -5.90
N GLY A 319 0.42 22.44 -5.47
CA GLY A 319 0.76 21.80 -4.20
C GLY A 319 -0.08 22.25 -3.00
N GLU A 320 -1.03 23.16 -3.18
CA GLU A 320 -1.87 23.70 -2.09
C GLU A 320 -2.64 22.63 -1.31
N ARG A 321 -3.01 21.53 -1.99
CA ARG A 321 -3.74 20.42 -1.41
C ARG A 321 -2.85 19.23 -1.00
N GLY A 322 -1.54 19.41 -1.05
CA GLY A 322 -0.54 18.41 -0.68
C GLY A 322 -0.42 17.26 -1.67
N VAL A 323 0.35 16.26 -1.28
CA VAL A 323 0.62 15.06 -2.08
C VAL A 323 -0.64 14.24 -2.32
N TRP A 324 -0.79 13.67 -3.51
CA TRP A 324 -1.82 12.67 -3.80
C TRP A 324 -1.18 11.30 -4.11
N THR A 325 -1.96 10.25 -3.90
CA THR A 325 -1.52 8.86 -4.09
C THR A 325 -2.56 8.08 -4.91
N LEU A 326 -2.19 6.90 -5.39
CA LEU A 326 -3.14 6.02 -6.09
C LEU A 326 -4.34 5.60 -5.22
N HIS A 327 -4.17 5.56 -3.90
CA HIS A 327 -5.30 5.26 -3.00
C HIS A 327 -6.30 6.42 -2.93
N ASP A 328 -5.83 7.65 -3.12
CA ASP A 328 -6.71 8.82 -3.15
C ASP A 328 -7.59 8.84 -4.41
N LEU A 329 -7.16 8.21 -5.53
CA LEU A 329 -8.02 8.03 -6.71
C LEU A 329 -9.25 7.18 -6.39
N ARG A 330 -9.07 6.11 -5.62
CA ARG A 330 -10.18 5.26 -5.18
C ARG A 330 -11.11 6.02 -4.23
N ARG A 331 -10.58 6.84 -3.34
CA ARG A 331 -11.36 7.73 -2.47
C ARG A 331 -12.09 8.78 -3.30
N THR A 332 -11.42 9.37 -4.28
CA THR A 332 -12.01 10.34 -5.21
C THR A 332 -13.19 9.73 -5.97
N GLY A 333 -13.00 8.57 -6.61
CA GLY A 333 -14.09 7.92 -7.33
C GLY A 333 -15.28 7.56 -6.44
N GLY A 334 -15.04 7.08 -5.20
CA GLY A 334 -16.10 6.82 -4.23
C GLY A 334 -16.84 8.10 -3.81
N THR A 335 -16.12 9.20 -3.57
CA THR A 335 -16.70 10.51 -3.23
C THR A 335 -17.51 11.08 -4.40
N LEU A 336 -17.01 10.95 -5.63
CA LEU A 336 -17.77 11.36 -6.83
C LEU A 336 -19.07 10.56 -6.98
N MET A 337 -19.03 9.24 -6.79
CA MET A 337 -20.25 8.42 -6.79
C MET A 337 -21.23 8.87 -5.71
N GLN A 338 -20.76 9.16 -4.49
CA GLN A 338 -21.58 9.66 -3.40
C GLN A 338 -22.24 11.01 -3.76
N ALA A 339 -21.45 11.95 -4.31
CA ALA A 339 -21.95 13.25 -4.75
C ALA A 339 -23.01 13.15 -5.86
N MET A 340 -22.94 12.09 -6.69
CA MET A 340 -23.94 11.78 -7.71
C MET A 340 -25.15 11.00 -7.17
N GLY A 341 -25.27 10.80 -5.86
CA GLY A 341 -26.40 10.13 -5.22
C GLY A 341 -26.39 8.60 -5.33
N VAL A 342 -25.23 7.98 -5.53
CA VAL A 342 -25.10 6.51 -5.46
C VAL A 342 -25.19 6.09 -3.98
N PRO A 343 -26.04 5.11 -3.62
CA PRO A 343 -26.13 4.61 -2.26
C PRO A 343 -24.80 4.07 -1.71
N LEU A 344 -24.52 4.34 -0.42
CA LEU A 344 -23.24 3.95 0.21
C LEU A 344 -22.97 2.45 0.15
N ASP A 345 -23.99 1.62 0.30
CA ASP A 345 -23.87 0.17 0.23
C ASP A 345 -23.50 -0.33 -1.17
N VAL A 346 -23.93 0.38 -2.23
CA VAL A 346 -23.49 0.12 -3.62
C VAL A 346 -22.04 0.54 -3.80
N ILE A 347 -21.64 1.72 -3.27
CA ILE A 347 -20.23 2.19 -3.32
C ILE A 347 -19.32 1.19 -2.61
N ASP A 348 -19.68 0.73 -1.41
CA ASP A 348 -18.92 -0.26 -0.67
C ASP A 348 -18.74 -1.58 -1.45
N ARG A 349 -19.78 -2.02 -2.17
CA ARG A 349 -19.70 -3.19 -3.06
C ARG A 349 -18.80 -2.93 -4.27
N CYS A 350 -18.87 -1.76 -4.89
CA CYS A 350 -17.94 -1.37 -5.96
C CYS A 350 -16.49 -1.32 -5.47
N GLN A 351 -16.28 -1.06 -4.21
CA GLN A 351 -14.97 -1.05 -3.57
C GLN A 351 -14.55 -2.40 -2.98
N ASN A 352 -15.36 -3.43 -3.08
CA ASN A 352 -15.12 -4.72 -2.42
C ASN A 352 -14.78 -4.54 -0.93
N HIS A 353 -15.56 -3.72 -0.22
CA HIS A 353 -15.45 -3.55 1.22
C HIS A 353 -16.20 -4.66 1.94
N LYS A 354 -15.70 -5.04 3.13
CA LYS A 354 -16.48 -5.86 4.04
C LYS A 354 -17.60 -5.00 4.60
N LEU A 355 -18.84 -5.35 4.24
CA LEU A 355 -19.99 -4.60 4.73
C LEU A 355 -20.12 -4.72 6.25
N PRO A 356 -20.45 -3.63 6.95
CA PRO A 356 -20.72 -3.66 8.37
C PRO A 356 -21.97 -4.50 8.68
N GLY A 357 -22.00 -5.11 9.86
CA GLY A 357 -23.15 -5.87 10.35
C GLY A 357 -22.86 -7.33 10.68
N PRO A 358 -23.80 -8.02 11.34
CA PRO A 358 -23.63 -9.40 11.77
C PRO A 358 -23.37 -10.35 10.61
N LYS A 359 -22.50 -11.35 10.81
CA LYS A 359 -22.22 -12.38 9.80
C LYS A 359 -23.48 -13.08 9.30
N VAL A 360 -24.49 -13.22 10.17
CA VAL A 360 -25.81 -13.81 9.87
C VAL A 360 -26.52 -13.10 8.70
N ARG A 361 -26.44 -11.78 8.59
CA ARG A 361 -27.04 -11.03 7.46
C ARG A 361 -26.57 -11.51 6.10
N ARG A 362 -25.33 -11.97 5.98
CA ARG A 362 -24.74 -12.45 4.72
C ARG A 362 -25.33 -13.78 4.25
N HIS A 363 -25.93 -14.56 5.17
CA HIS A 363 -26.57 -15.83 4.84
C HIS A 363 -27.99 -15.66 4.28
N TYR A 364 -28.58 -14.48 4.41
CA TYR A 364 -29.97 -14.22 3.98
C TYR A 364 -30.08 -13.25 2.79
N LEU A 365 -29.01 -12.49 2.47
CA LEU A 365 -29.04 -11.49 1.41
C LEU A 365 -28.11 -11.90 0.27
N HIS A 366 -28.67 -12.56 -0.74
CA HIS A 366 -27.93 -13.09 -1.88
C HIS A 366 -28.00 -12.22 -3.15
N HIS A 367 -28.61 -11.03 -3.08
CA HIS A 367 -28.62 -10.09 -4.21
C HIS A 367 -27.20 -9.63 -4.53
N ASP A 368 -26.78 -9.78 -5.79
CA ASP A 368 -25.40 -9.51 -6.25
C ASP A 368 -25.14 -8.03 -6.58
N TYR A 369 -26.22 -7.22 -6.62
CA TYR A 369 -26.17 -5.78 -6.97
C TYR A 369 -25.53 -5.50 -8.33
N ALA A 370 -25.61 -6.43 -9.28
CA ALA A 370 -24.98 -6.29 -10.60
C ALA A 370 -25.46 -5.05 -11.35
N ASN A 371 -26.77 -4.82 -11.39
CA ASN A 371 -27.38 -3.67 -12.09
C ASN A 371 -27.00 -2.34 -11.41
N GLU A 372 -27.07 -2.28 -10.10
CA GLU A 372 -26.75 -1.10 -9.29
C GLU A 372 -25.25 -0.74 -9.43
N LYS A 373 -24.36 -1.72 -9.35
CA LYS A 373 -22.93 -1.54 -9.56
C LYS A 373 -22.65 -1.06 -11.00
N ARG A 374 -23.25 -1.68 -12.01
CA ARG A 374 -23.11 -1.28 -13.41
C ARG A 374 -23.56 0.16 -13.62
N ALA A 375 -24.71 0.55 -13.06
CA ALA A 375 -25.22 1.91 -13.11
C ALA A 375 -24.29 2.91 -12.41
N ALA A 376 -23.74 2.55 -11.24
CA ALA A 376 -22.81 3.38 -10.48
C ALA A 376 -21.51 3.65 -11.25
N TRP A 377 -20.88 2.61 -11.81
CA TRP A 377 -19.68 2.77 -12.62
C TRP A 377 -19.94 3.54 -13.92
N ASN A 378 -21.09 3.34 -14.55
CA ASN A 378 -21.45 4.12 -15.75
C ASN A 378 -21.62 5.61 -15.43
N ARG A 379 -22.27 5.98 -14.31
CA ARG A 379 -22.37 7.37 -13.86
C ARG A 379 -20.99 7.97 -13.62
N LEU A 380 -20.10 7.26 -12.91
CA LEU A 380 -18.74 7.72 -12.66
C LEU A 380 -17.98 7.91 -13.98
N GLY A 381 -18.00 6.93 -14.88
CA GLY A 381 -17.34 7.00 -16.17
C GLY A 381 -17.83 8.15 -17.05
N GLN A 382 -19.14 8.41 -17.07
CA GLN A 382 -19.74 9.54 -17.78
C GLN A 382 -19.28 10.87 -17.19
N HIS A 383 -19.25 11.00 -15.86
CA HIS A 383 -18.75 12.21 -15.19
C HIS A 383 -17.27 12.47 -15.52
N LEU A 384 -16.42 11.45 -15.45
CA LEU A 384 -15.00 11.56 -15.83
C LEU A 384 -14.83 11.98 -17.31
N ALA A 385 -15.62 11.41 -18.22
CA ALA A 385 -15.59 11.81 -19.62
C ALA A 385 -16.00 13.29 -19.80
N THR A 386 -16.98 13.76 -19.06
CA THR A 386 -17.43 15.17 -19.07
C THR A 386 -16.34 16.11 -18.56
N ILE A 387 -15.67 15.77 -17.43
CA ILE A 387 -14.55 16.55 -16.89
C ILE A 387 -13.46 16.74 -17.96
N LEU A 388 -13.11 15.67 -18.66
CA LEU A 388 -12.02 15.69 -19.63
C LEU A 388 -12.42 16.34 -20.97
N SER A 389 -13.68 16.25 -21.42
CA SER A 389 -14.16 16.88 -22.65
C SER A 389 -14.29 18.40 -22.52
N ALA A 390 -14.65 18.91 -21.36
CA ALA A 390 -14.73 20.35 -21.11
C ALA A 390 -13.36 21.06 -21.30
N ALA A 391 -12.25 20.35 -21.09
CA ALA A 391 -10.90 20.85 -21.36
C ALA A 391 -10.62 21.05 -22.86
N ALA A 392 -11.14 20.18 -23.72
CA ALA A 392 -10.94 20.28 -25.16
C ALA A 392 -11.69 21.49 -25.74
N THR A 393 -12.90 21.75 -25.25
CA THR A 393 -13.74 22.89 -25.70
C THR A 393 -13.14 24.23 -25.29
N SER A 394 -12.64 24.36 -24.05
CA SER A 394 -12.01 25.60 -23.56
C SER A 394 -10.74 25.97 -24.35
N LYS A 395 -9.92 24.99 -24.72
CA LYS A 395 -8.71 25.22 -25.55
C LYS A 395 -9.07 25.62 -27.00
N GLN A 396 -10.14 25.08 -27.54
CA GLN A 396 -10.61 25.41 -28.89
C GLN A 396 -11.17 26.84 -28.97
N VAL A 397 -11.90 27.28 -27.93
CA VAL A 397 -12.40 28.65 -27.81
C VAL A 397 -11.24 29.65 -27.62
N ALA A 398 -10.25 29.34 -26.78
CA ALA A 398 -9.07 30.17 -26.60
C ALA A 398 -8.19 30.28 -27.86
N ARG A 399 -8.07 29.23 -28.65
CA ARG A 399 -7.37 29.26 -29.97
C ARG A 399 -8.14 30.12 -31.00
N LYS A 400 -9.48 30.00 -31.07
CA LYS A 400 -10.31 30.82 -31.98
C LYS A 400 -10.32 32.30 -31.56
N GLY A 401 -10.26 32.61 -30.27
CA GLY A 401 -10.14 33.97 -29.76
C GLY A 401 -8.80 34.63 -30.15
N ARG A 402 -7.68 33.91 -30.04
CA ARG A 402 -6.35 34.41 -30.45
C ARG A 402 -6.23 34.59 -31.96
N SER A 403 -6.83 33.73 -32.78
CA SER A 403 -6.79 33.87 -34.24
C SER A 403 -7.68 35.03 -34.77
N ARG A 404 -8.73 35.43 -34.02
CA ARG A 404 -9.54 36.64 -34.34
C ARG A 404 -8.87 37.95 -33.90
N GLY A 405 -8.09 37.95 -32.77
CA GLY A 405 -7.35 39.12 -32.33
C GLY A 405 -6.16 39.49 -33.19
N ALA A 406 -5.58 38.51 -33.92
CA ALA A 406 -4.45 38.73 -34.83
C ALA A 406 -4.85 39.28 -36.21
N ARG A 407 -6.18 39.35 -36.55
CA ARG A 407 -6.66 39.87 -37.82
C ARG A 407 -7.14 41.31 -37.79
N THR A 408 -7.17 41.98 -36.62
CA THR A 408 -7.67 43.35 -36.46
C THR A 408 -6.59 44.42 -36.29
N THR A 409 -5.29 44.09 -36.39
CA THR A 409 -4.19 45.08 -36.25
C THR A 409 -3.42 45.40 -37.53
N THR A 410 -3.91 45.06 -38.72
CA THR A 410 -3.24 45.37 -40.00
C THR A 410 -4.14 46.16 -40.99
N ALA A 411 -4.85 47.15 -40.49
CA ALA A 411 -5.56 48.07 -41.37
C ALA A 411 -5.74 49.43 -40.69
N THR A 412 -4.65 50.17 -40.50
CA THR A 412 -4.70 51.66 -40.38
C THR A 412 -3.26 52.17 -40.41
N GLY A 413 -2.82 52.55 -41.57
CA GLY A 413 -1.50 53.13 -41.73
C GLY A 413 -1.09 53.43 -43.17
N GLN A 414 -1.95 54.12 -43.93
CA GLN A 414 -1.50 54.85 -45.13
C GLN A 414 -2.54 55.92 -45.48
N VAL A 415 -2.11 57.13 -45.43
CA VAL A 415 -2.50 58.32 -46.17
C VAL A 415 -2.29 59.54 -45.25
N LEU A 416 -1.21 60.27 -45.49
CA LEU A 416 -1.16 61.71 -45.76
C LEU A 416 0.31 62.17 -45.67
N ALA A 417 0.96 62.23 -46.82
CA ALA A 417 2.09 63.14 -47.02
C ALA A 417 1.82 63.81 -48.36
N GLY A 418 1.64 65.09 -48.34
CA GLY A 418 1.50 65.92 -49.52
C GLY A 418 1.11 67.34 -49.18
N ALA A 419 2.00 68.26 -49.55
CA ALA A 419 1.79 69.70 -49.76
C ALA A 419 2.07 70.63 -48.56
N GLU A 420 3.10 71.25 -48.63
CA GLU A 420 3.73 72.55 -48.78
C GLU A 420 4.96 72.75 -47.89
#